data_b9f281e414c20a3e3b6a249921208546
#
_entry.id   b9f281e414c20a3e3b6a249921208546
#
_cell.length_a   1.000
_cell.length_b   1.000
_cell.length_c   1.000
_cell.angle_alpha   90.00
_cell.angle_beta   90.00
_cell.angle_gamma   90.00
#
_symmetry.space_group_name_H-M   'P 1'
#
loop_
_entity.id
_entity.type
_entity.pdbx_description
1 polymer ?
#
loop_
_entity_poly.entity_id
_entity_poly.type
_entity_poly.pdbx_seq_one_letter_code
_entity_poly.pdbx_strand_id
1 'polypeptide(L)'
;MKTMLCAAAAIGALTAASAAQAQTAGDWTGAYIGGVAGYGWQAENDGDESIVFDTNLDGTYGDTVRTGTGADAFAAGFCDGQTFNPTRAGGCGGDEGGPEFGVRMGYDWQFGNIVAGVLGEAVRTDVKDSVTAFSGTPAAYTMRRDLNGLLAARARVGYAVGNTLPYVTGGYAWADMDRSFSTTNTANTFTQVSESKKWTDGWQLGAGVEHKITNDVSLGLEYLYTRLDDDGYTVRASGGPAGGPFTSVNGAGTDFNRTNDEFNIHSVRMAATYRF
;
A
#
# COMPACT_ATOMS: atom_id res chain seq x y z
N MET A 1 23.65 1.74 -10.35
CA MET A 1 23.58 0.70 -11.37
C MET A 1 23.29 -0.65 -10.73
N LYS A 2 22.07 -0.89 -10.23
CA LYS A 2 21.59 -2.21 -9.73
C LYS A 2 20.06 -2.23 -9.79
N THR A 3 19.46 -2.02 -10.94
CA THR A 3 17.99 -2.04 -11.11
C THR A 3 17.62 -2.57 -12.50
N MET A 4 18.03 -3.81 -12.82
CA MET A 4 17.57 -4.47 -14.04
C MET A 4 17.72 -5.99 -13.91
N LEU A 5 16.98 -6.64 -13.00
CA LEU A 5 16.98 -8.11 -12.95
C LEU A 5 15.64 -8.78 -12.61
N CYS A 6 14.53 -8.07 -12.57
CA CYS A 6 13.21 -8.70 -12.30
C CYS A 6 12.27 -8.80 -13.51
N ALA A 7 12.68 -8.32 -14.68
CA ALA A 7 11.82 -8.37 -15.87
C ALA A 7 12.01 -9.64 -16.74
N ALA A 8 13.00 -10.47 -16.48
CA ALA A 8 13.38 -11.59 -17.37
C ALA A 8 12.70 -12.93 -17.02
N ALA A 9 12.04 -13.07 -15.88
CA ALA A 9 11.44 -14.35 -15.47
C ALA A 9 10.03 -14.61 -16.02
N ALA A 10 9.37 -13.60 -16.58
CA ALA A 10 7.98 -13.72 -17.08
C ALA A 10 7.88 -14.20 -18.54
N ILE A 11 8.98 -14.29 -19.28
CA ILE A 11 8.97 -14.62 -20.73
C ILE A 11 9.09 -16.13 -20.98
N GLY A 12 9.46 -16.93 -19.99
CA GLY A 12 9.75 -18.36 -20.16
C GLY A 12 8.55 -19.31 -20.17
N ALA A 13 7.34 -18.86 -19.85
CA ALA A 13 6.16 -19.73 -19.72
C ALA A 13 5.23 -19.73 -20.96
N LEU A 14 5.58 -19.03 -22.02
CA LEU A 14 4.70 -18.77 -23.18
C LEU A 14 4.76 -19.83 -24.29
N THR A 15 5.53 -20.91 -24.15
CA THR A 15 5.72 -21.89 -25.25
C THR A 15 4.85 -23.15 -25.18
N ALA A 16 3.84 -23.22 -24.33
CA ALA A 16 3.01 -24.42 -24.14
C ALA A 16 1.51 -24.23 -24.42
N ALA A 17 1.11 -23.33 -25.30
CA ALA A 17 -0.31 -23.17 -25.64
C ALA A 17 -0.53 -23.04 -27.16
N SER A 18 -0.12 -24.04 -27.93
CA SER A 18 -0.58 -24.15 -29.32
C SER A 18 -1.68 -25.22 -29.45
N ALA A 19 -2.85 -24.88 -28.89
CA ALA A 19 -4.12 -25.40 -29.39
C ALA A 19 -5.02 -24.18 -29.60
N ALA A 20 -4.88 -23.51 -30.74
CA ALA A 20 -5.86 -22.54 -31.20
C ALA A 20 -7.17 -23.31 -31.45
N GLN A 21 -7.96 -23.47 -30.40
CA GLN A 21 -9.37 -23.83 -30.53
C GLN A 21 -10.09 -22.57 -30.99
N ALA A 22 -10.77 -22.67 -32.12
CA ALA A 22 -11.67 -21.60 -32.57
C ALA A 22 -12.70 -21.34 -31.46
N GLN A 23 -12.47 -20.31 -30.65
CA GLN A 23 -13.36 -19.96 -29.55
C GLN A 23 -14.68 -19.44 -30.13
N THR A 24 -15.77 -20.03 -29.75
CA THR A 24 -17.11 -19.51 -30.04
C THR A 24 -17.31 -18.19 -29.30
N ALA A 25 -17.99 -17.22 -29.93
CA ALA A 25 -18.35 -15.97 -29.25
C ALA A 25 -19.02 -16.28 -27.91
N GLY A 26 -18.44 -15.74 -26.80
CA GLY A 26 -18.89 -16.04 -25.44
C GLY A 26 -18.11 -17.13 -24.70
N ASP A 27 -17.16 -17.84 -25.33
CA ASP A 27 -16.27 -18.75 -24.60
C ASP A 27 -15.12 -17.98 -23.94
N TRP A 28 -15.03 -18.14 -22.59
CA TRP A 28 -14.03 -17.49 -21.75
C TRP A 28 -12.86 -18.43 -21.38
N THR A 29 -12.89 -19.68 -21.80
CA THR A 29 -11.80 -20.63 -21.50
C THR A 29 -10.55 -20.24 -22.25
N GLY A 30 -9.41 -20.23 -21.57
CA GLY A 30 -8.11 -20.05 -22.20
C GLY A 30 -7.14 -19.19 -21.36
N ALA A 31 -5.88 -19.22 -21.79
CA ALA A 31 -4.86 -18.35 -21.25
C ALA A 31 -5.05 -16.92 -21.77
N TYR A 32 -4.66 -15.95 -20.96
CA TYR A 32 -4.72 -14.55 -21.37
C TYR A 32 -3.55 -13.75 -20.79
N ILE A 33 -3.22 -12.66 -21.48
CA ILE A 33 -2.29 -11.63 -21.04
C ILE A 33 -2.91 -10.26 -21.29
N GLY A 34 -2.61 -9.28 -20.45
CA GLY A 34 -3.16 -7.94 -20.64
C GLY A 34 -2.38 -6.86 -19.93
N GLY A 35 -2.67 -5.64 -20.30
CA GLY A 35 -2.25 -4.42 -19.61
C GLY A 35 -3.35 -3.91 -18.70
N VAL A 36 -2.96 -3.27 -17.59
CA VAL A 36 -3.85 -2.59 -16.66
C VAL A 36 -3.40 -1.16 -16.47
N ALA A 37 -4.36 -0.24 -16.35
CA ALA A 37 -4.13 1.16 -16.01
C ALA A 37 -5.27 1.62 -15.09
N GLY A 38 -4.94 2.43 -14.07
CA GLY A 38 -5.93 2.84 -13.09
C GLY A 38 -5.44 3.94 -12.17
N TYR A 39 -6.16 4.09 -11.08
CA TYR A 39 -5.85 5.03 -10.03
C TYR A 39 -6.15 4.38 -8.67
N GLY A 40 -5.17 4.44 -7.77
CA GLY A 40 -5.27 3.98 -6.40
C GLY A 40 -5.32 5.16 -5.43
N TRP A 41 -6.05 5.00 -4.35
CA TRP A 41 -6.08 5.96 -3.26
C TRP A 41 -6.24 5.23 -1.94
N GLN A 42 -5.76 5.84 -0.87
CA GLN A 42 -5.98 5.35 0.47
C GLN A 42 -7.41 5.66 0.92
N ALA A 43 -8.02 4.76 1.68
CA ALA A 43 -9.24 5.11 2.40
C ALA A 43 -8.87 6.18 3.44
N GLU A 44 -9.57 7.30 3.44
CA GLU A 44 -9.45 8.27 4.54
C GLU A 44 -9.77 7.54 5.85
N ASN A 45 -8.76 7.36 6.69
CA ASN A 45 -8.95 6.96 8.06
C ASN A 45 -9.37 8.23 8.80
N ASP A 46 -10.68 8.38 9.09
CA ASP A 46 -11.28 9.54 9.74
C ASP A 46 -10.52 9.98 11.02
N GLY A 47 -9.37 10.65 10.85
CA GLY A 47 -8.67 11.38 11.90
C GLY A 47 -8.07 10.58 13.06
N ASP A 48 -8.11 9.25 13.02
CA ASP A 48 -7.67 8.39 14.13
C ASP A 48 -6.20 7.96 14.02
N GLU A 49 -5.50 8.30 12.93
CA GLU A 49 -4.10 7.96 12.81
C GLU A 49 -3.21 8.96 13.58
N SER A 50 -2.33 8.42 14.42
CA SER A 50 -1.43 9.18 15.27
C SER A 50 -0.07 8.49 15.38
N ILE A 51 0.91 9.23 15.91
CA ILE A 51 2.17 8.66 16.34
C ILE A 51 2.06 8.31 17.81
N VAL A 52 2.45 7.08 18.16
CA VAL A 52 2.50 6.58 19.53
C VAL A 52 3.94 6.45 19.98
N PHE A 53 4.14 6.54 21.28
CA PHE A 53 5.46 6.61 21.90
C PHE A 53 5.66 5.48 22.91
N ASP A 54 6.91 5.00 22.96
CA ASP A 54 7.43 4.15 24.04
C ASP A 54 8.59 4.92 24.69
N THR A 55 8.35 5.50 25.85
CA THR A 55 9.32 6.37 26.55
C THR A 55 10.25 5.60 27.46
N ASN A 56 9.85 4.40 27.88
CA ASN A 56 10.63 3.53 28.77
C ASN A 56 11.38 2.42 28.04
N LEU A 57 11.08 2.24 26.74
CA LEU A 57 11.66 1.23 25.83
C LEU A 57 11.34 -0.21 26.25
N ASP A 58 10.13 -0.46 26.77
CA ASP A 58 9.67 -1.79 27.14
C ASP A 58 8.95 -2.54 26.00
N GLY A 59 8.80 -1.88 24.84
CA GLY A 59 8.10 -2.39 23.66
C GLY A 59 6.59 -2.15 23.68
N THR A 60 6.06 -1.45 24.68
CA THR A 60 4.66 -1.11 24.77
C THR A 60 4.46 0.36 24.40
N TYR A 61 3.69 0.60 23.35
CA TYR A 61 3.40 1.95 22.87
C TYR A 61 2.13 2.53 23.52
N GLY A 62 2.08 3.87 23.60
CA GLY A 62 0.97 4.61 24.17
C GLY A 62 1.36 5.50 25.34
N ASP A 63 2.64 5.58 25.63
CA ASP A 63 3.18 6.47 26.65
C ASP A 63 2.99 7.95 26.28
N THR A 64 2.89 8.80 27.31
CA THR A 64 2.91 10.25 27.11
C THR A 64 4.33 10.79 27.26
N VAL A 65 4.86 11.40 26.21
CA VAL A 65 6.13 12.15 26.27
C VAL A 65 5.92 13.42 27.08
N ARG A 66 6.61 13.56 28.21
CA ARG A 66 6.44 14.69 29.12
C ARG A 66 7.59 15.70 29.02
N THR A 67 7.22 16.98 29.03
CA THR A 67 8.18 18.08 29.17
C THR A 67 8.77 18.08 30.59
N GLY A 68 9.83 18.85 30.81
CA GLY A 68 10.42 19.04 32.14
C GLY A 68 9.46 19.63 33.20
N THR A 69 8.34 20.22 32.79
CA THR A 69 7.25 20.70 33.66
C THR A 69 6.14 19.67 33.87
N GLY A 70 6.25 18.47 33.27
CA GLY A 70 5.29 17.39 33.35
C GLY A 70 4.11 17.49 32.36
N ALA A 71 4.04 18.54 31.56
CA ALA A 71 3.02 18.66 30.52
C ALA A 71 3.26 17.69 29.35
N ASP A 72 2.21 17.33 28.62
CA ASP A 72 2.33 16.54 27.40
C ASP A 72 3.07 17.33 26.32
N ALA A 73 4.19 16.79 25.86
CA ALA A 73 5.01 17.41 24.82
C ALA A 73 4.31 17.47 23.45
N PHE A 74 3.33 16.59 23.20
CA PHE A 74 2.56 16.49 21.97
C PHE A 74 1.09 16.94 22.11
N ALA A 75 0.79 17.75 23.14
CA ALA A 75 -0.55 18.33 23.35
C ALA A 75 -1.06 19.17 22.16
N ALA A 76 -0.19 19.59 21.23
CA ALA A 76 -0.58 20.23 19.97
C ALA A 76 -1.30 19.28 19.02
N GLY A 77 -1.18 17.96 19.25
CA GLY A 77 -1.89 16.89 18.57
C GLY A 77 -1.24 16.43 17.25
N PHE A 78 -2.04 15.74 16.47
CA PHE A 78 -1.62 15.05 15.26
C PHE A 78 -2.44 15.54 14.06
N CYS A 79 -1.97 15.24 12.84
CA CYS A 79 -2.79 15.33 11.65
C CYS A 79 -2.43 14.20 10.69
N ASP A 80 -3.43 13.76 9.97
CA ASP A 80 -3.28 12.89 8.82
C ASP A 80 -2.67 13.70 7.67
N GLY A 81 -1.57 13.19 7.10
CA GLY A 81 -0.84 13.88 6.06
C GLY A 81 0.51 14.48 6.45
N GLN A 82 1.22 14.99 5.45
CA GLN A 82 2.56 15.56 5.59
C GLN A 82 2.53 17.09 5.76
N THR A 83 3.42 17.61 6.60
CA THR A 83 3.69 19.05 6.70
C THR A 83 5.18 19.35 6.87
N PHE A 84 5.58 20.51 6.37
CA PHE A 84 6.89 21.11 6.67
C PHE A 84 6.77 22.30 7.64
N ASN A 85 5.56 22.60 8.10
CA ASN A 85 5.33 23.64 9.10
C ASN A 85 5.57 23.06 10.50
N PRO A 86 6.34 23.73 11.38
CA PRO A 86 6.59 23.22 12.73
C PRO A 86 5.37 23.33 13.67
N THR A 87 4.26 23.89 13.22
CA THR A 87 3.04 24.06 14.04
C THR A 87 1.81 23.50 13.31
N ARG A 88 0.88 22.91 14.06
CA ARG A 88 -0.40 22.40 13.54
C ARG A 88 -1.26 23.48 12.85
N ALA A 89 -1.11 24.74 13.24
CA ALA A 89 -1.84 25.85 12.61
C ALA A 89 -1.54 26.00 11.11
N GLY A 90 -0.41 25.48 10.65
CA GLY A 90 -0.05 25.47 9.22
C GLY A 90 -0.78 24.42 8.39
N GLY A 91 -1.51 23.52 9.05
CA GLY A 91 -2.19 22.39 8.40
C GLY A 91 -1.26 21.29 7.90
N CYS A 92 -1.85 20.17 7.50
CA CYS A 92 -1.20 19.08 6.77
C CYS A 92 -1.79 18.96 5.37
N GLY A 93 -0.97 18.56 4.39
CA GLY A 93 -1.47 18.07 3.11
C GLY A 93 -2.01 16.66 3.31
N GLY A 94 -3.16 16.36 2.72
CA GLY A 94 -3.75 15.02 2.77
C GLY A 94 -2.89 13.98 2.03
N ASP A 95 -3.23 12.73 2.22
CA ASP A 95 -2.62 11.61 1.53
C ASP A 95 -2.79 11.70 0.02
N GLU A 96 -1.82 11.19 -0.70
CA GLU A 96 -1.78 11.27 -2.15
C GLU A 96 -2.12 9.93 -2.79
N GLY A 97 -3.27 9.88 -3.50
CA GLY A 97 -3.53 8.80 -4.44
C GLY A 97 -2.62 8.90 -5.66
N GLY A 98 -2.43 7.78 -6.35
CA GLY A 98 -1.52 7.72 -7.48
C GLY A 98 -2.03 6.90 -8.67
N PRO A 99 -1.48 7.15 -9.87
CA PRO A 99 -1.74 6.32 -11.04
C PRO A 99 -1.19 4.91 -10.86
N GLU A 100 -1.85 3.95 -11.47
CA GLU A 100 -1.46 2.55 -11.48
C GLU A 100 -1.31 2.06 -12.91
N PHE A 101 -0.20 1.36 -13.19
CA PHE A 101 0.08 0.75 -14.49
C PHE A 101 0.71 -0.62 -14.29
N GLY A 102 0.26 -1.60 -15.05
CA GLY A 102 0.78 -2.94 -14.87
C GLY A 102 0.43 -3.91 -15.98
N VAL A 103 0.78 -5.15 -15.72
CA VAL A 103 0.49 -6.28 -16.58
C VAL A 103 -0.17 -7.38 -15.76
N ARG A 104 -1.06 -8.12 -16.42
CA ARG A 104 -1.70 -9.31 -15.85
C ARG A 104 -1.61 -10.47 -16.81
N MET A 105 -1.59 -11.67 -16.26
CA MET A 105 -1.74 -12.91 -16.99
C MET A 105 -2.57 -13.90 -16.20
N GLY A 106 -3.27 -14.78 -16.88
CA GLY A 106 -4.09 -15.75 -16.19
C GLY A 106 -4.62 -16.85 -17.10
N TYR A 107 -5.44 -17.68 -16.50
CA TYR A 107 -6.18 -18.72 -17.19
C TYR A 107 -7.57 -18.85 -16.61
N ASP A 108 -8.57 -18.94 -17.48
CA ASP A 108 -9.97 -19.16 -17.11
C ASP A 108 -10.45 -20.52 -17.64
N TRP A 109 -11.37 -21.10 -16.88
CA TRP A 109 -12.15 -22.28 -17.24
C TRP A 109 -13.63 -21.90 -17.22
N GLN A 110 -14.34 -22.19 -18.30
CA GLN A 110 -15.78 -21.97 -18.39
C GLN A 110 -16.55 -23.27 -18.28
N PHE A 111 -17.54 -23.30 -17.41
CA PHE A 111 -18.44 -24.42 -17.15
C PHE A 111 -19.90 -23.94 -17.33
N GLY A 112 -20.44 -24.08 -18.53
CA GLY A 112 -21.71 -23.44 -18.88
C GLY A 112 -21.58 -21.89 -18.82
N ASN A 113 -22.33 -21.27 -17.95
CA ASN A 113 -22.23 -19.81 -17.76
C ASN A 113 -21.28 -19.40 -16.60
N ILE A 114 -20.75 -20.36 -15.85
CA ILE A 114 -19.82 -20.06 -14.78
C ILE A 114 -18.39 -20.06 -15.32
N VAL A 115 -17.65 -19.01 -15.02
CA VAL A 115 -16.23 -18.88 -15.34
C VAL A 115 -15.45 -18.83 -14.03
N ALA A 116 -14.47 -19.71 -13.89
CA ALA A 116 -13.54 -19.71 -12.76
C ALA A 116 -12.11 -19.57 -13.31
N GLY A 117 -11.29 -18.78 -12.67
CA GLY A 117 -9.94 -18.56 -13.16
C GLY A 117 -8.95 -18.16 -12.09
N VAL A 118 -7.67 -18.14 -12.48
CA VAL A 118 -6.56 -17.65 -11.67
C VAL A 118 -5.76 -16.64 -12.47
N LEU A 119 -5.22 -15.64 -11.78
CA LEU A 119 -4.40 -14.62 -12.41
C LEU A 119 -3.25 -14.18 -11.52
N GLY A 120 -2.15 -13.81 -12.17
CA GLY A 120 -1.04 -13.08 -11.59
C GLY A 120 -1.00 -11.66 -12.16
N GLU A 121 -0.64 -10.71 -11.34
CA GLU A 121 -0.58 -9.30 -11.73
C GLU A 121 0.64 -8.63 -11.12
N ALA A 122 1.27 -7.72 -11.87
CA ALA A 122 2.34 -6.86 -11.42
C ALA A 122 2.00 -5.42 -11.78
N VAL A 123 1.92 -4.55 -10.78
CA VAL A 123 1.50 -3.15 -10.91
C VAL A 123 2.53 -2.23 -10.29
N ARG A 124 2.82 -1.13 -10.97
CA ARG A 124 3.49 0.05 -10.41
C ARG A 124 2.41 1.04 -9.96
N THR A 125 2.67 1.67 -8.81
CA THR A 125 1.77 2.68 -8.23
C THR A 125 2.61 3.73 -7.51
N ASP A 126 2.00 4.86 -7.15
CA ASP A 126 2.64 5.93 -6.37
C ASP A 126 1.63 6.47 -5.34
N VAL A 127 1.13 5.57 -4.49
CA VAL A 127 0.21 5.92 -3.39
C VAL A 127 1.04 6.22 -2.16
N LYS A 128 0.74 7.34 -1.51
CA LYS A 128 1.49 7.86 -0.36
C LYS A 128 0.57 8.12 0.81
N ASP A 129 1.08 7.82 1.98
CA ASP A 129 0.40 7.97 3.25
C ASP A 129 1.37 8.53 4.30
N SER A 130 0.91 9.47 5.10
CA SER A 130 1.72 10.12 6.11
C SER A 130 0.91 10.54 7.32
N VAL A 131 1.55 10.48 8.49
CA VAL A 131 1.01 11.01 9.74
C VAL A 131 2.03 11.95 10.36
N THR A 132 1.57 13.08 10.88
CA THR A 132 2.43 14.09 11.50
C THR A 132 1.98 14.37 12.94
N ALA A 133 2.95 14.34 13.87
CA ALA A 133 2.81 14.81 15.24
C ALA A 133 3.41 16.21 15.40
N PHE A 134 2.84 17.02 16.30
CA PHE A 134 3.35 18.35 16.62
C PHE A 134 3.68 18.46 18.09
N SER A 135 4.90 18.92 18.41
CA SER A 135 5.29 19.19 19.79
C SER A 135 4.94 20.62 20.22
N GLY A 136 4.75 20.80 21.53
CA GLY A 136 4.51 22.11 22.15
C GLY A 136 5.67 23.09 22.01
N THR A 137 6.91 22.62 21.98
CA THR A 137 8.05 23.35 21.39
C THR A 137 7.94 23.15 19.89
N PRO A 138 7.70 24.22 19.10
CA PRO A 138 7.28 24.07 17.71
C PRO A 138 8.20 23.17 16.86
N ALA A 139 7.77 21.94 16.66
CA ALA A 139 8.41 21.00 15.74
C ALA A 139 7.37 19.99 15.23
N ALA A 140 7.52 19.57 13.97
CA ALA A 140 6.74 18.54 13.32
C ALA A 140 7.58 17.26 13.19
N TYR A 141 6.91 16.12 13.29
CA TYR A 141 7.48 14.77 13.20
C TYR A 141 6.59 13.96 12.28
N THR A 142 7.05 13.66 11.08
CA THR A 142 6.26 13.01 10.04
C THR A 142 6.79 11.62 9.77
N MET A 143 5.93 10.61 9.87
CA MET A 143 6.15 9.25 9.40
C MET A 143 5.40 9.05 8.10
N ARG A 144 6.06 8.54 7.07
CA ARG A 144 5.52 8.39 5.73
C ARG A 144 5.75 6.98 5.19
N ARG A 145 4.77 6.50 4.42
CA ARG A 145 4.79 5.26 3.65
C ARG A 145 4.59 5.59 2.17
N ASP A 146 5.44 5.06 1.31
CA ASP A 146 5.36 5.21 -0.14
C ASP A 146 5.20 3.81 -0.76
N LEU A 147 4.06 3.53 -1.38
CA LEU A 147 3.81 2.29 -2.11
C LEU A 147 4.29 2.43 -3.54
N ASN A 148 5.33 1.68 -3.91
CA ASN A 148 5.97 1.77 -5.23
C ASN A 148 5.46 0.73 -6.23
N GLY A 149 4.98 -0.39 -5.74
CA GLY A 149 4.50 -1.46 -6.61
C GLY A 149 3.89 -2.62 -5.85
N LEU A 150 3.15 -3.43 -6.59
CA LEU A 150 2.37 -4.52 -6.05
C LEU A 150 2.43 -5.71 -6.99
N LEU A 151 2.65 -6.90 -6.43
CA LEU A 151 2.47 -8.20 -7.06
C LEU A 151 1.24 -8.84 -6.44
N ALA A 152 0.39 -9.50 -7.25
CA ALA A 152 -0.77 -10.19 -6.72
C ALA A 152 -0.98 -11.54 -7.43
N ALA A 153 -1.47 -12.51 -6.66
CA ALA A 153 -2.00 -13.78 -7.17
C ALA A 153 -3.45 -13.90 -6.70
N ARG A 154 -4.39 -13.95 -7.65
CA ARG A 154 -5.83 -13.92 -7.36
C ARG A 154 -6.57 -15.05 -8.07
N ALA A 155 -7.63 -15.54 -7.45
CA ALA A 155 -8.68 -16.32 -8.09
C ALA A 155 -9.82 -15.37 -8.50
N ARG A 156 -10.56 -15.75 -9.55
CA ARG A 156 -11.79 -15.05 -9.94
C ARG A 156 -12.92 -16.03 -10.25
N VAL A 157 -14.14 -15.61 -9.97
CA VAL A 157 -15.35 -16.33 -10.36
C VAL A 157 -16.34 -15.34 -10.96
N GLY A 158 -16.87 -15.66 -12.12
CA GLY A 158 -17.83 -14.82 -12.84
C GLY A 158 -18.94 -15.60 -13.49
N TYR A 159 -19.90 -14.86 -14.02
CA TYR A 159 -21.04 -15.42 -14.74
C TYR A 159 -21.09 -14.81 -16.15
N ALA A 160 -20.86 -15.65 -17.17
CA ALA A 160 -20.84 -15.22 -18.55
C ALA A 160 -22.25 -14.96 -19.09
N VAL A 161 -22.49 -13.75 -19.57
CA VAL A 161 -23.71 -13.34 -20.28
C VAL A 161 -23.30 -12.90 -21.69
N GLY A 162 -23.27 -13.86 -22.59
CA GLY A 162 -22.72 -13.63 -23.93
C GLY A 162 -21.25 -13.16 -23.87
N ASN A 163 -20.99 -11.98 -24.39
CA ASN A 163 -19.63 -11.39 -24.42
C ASN A 163 -19.27 -10.62 -23.13
N THR A 164 -20.12 -10.64 -22.12
CA THR A 164 -19.89 -9.88 -20.87
C THR A 164 -19.73 -10.84 -19.70
N LEU A 165 -18.70 -10.59 -18.89
CA LEU A 165 -18.36 -11.37 -17.71
C LEU A 165 -18.29 -10.46 -16.48
N PRO A 166 -19.36 -10.24 -15.72
CA PRO A 166 -19.25 -9.77 -14.34
C PRO A 166 -18.56 -10.85 -13.48
N TYR A 167 -17.65 -10.43 -12.61
CA TYR A 167 -16.89 -11.34 -11.74
C TYR A 167 -16.55 -10.71 -10.40
N VAL A 168 -16.24 -11.56 -9.44
CA VAL A 168 -15.56 -11.23 -8.20
C VAL A 168 -14.18 -11.87 -8.19
N THR A 169 -13.24 -11.24 -7.51
CA THR A 169 -11.86 -11.71 -7.44
C THR A 169 -11.31 -11.53 -6.05
N GLY A 170 -10.37 -12.36 -5.65
CA GLY A 170 -9.68 -12.23 -4.39
C GLY A 170 -8.42 -13.08 -4.35
N GLY A 171 -7.47 -12.67 -3.53
CA GLY A 171 -6.20 -13.37 -3.40
C GLY A 171 -5.20 -12.64 -2.52
N TYR A 172 -3.95 -13.00 -2.73
CA TYR A 172 -2.82 -12.54 -1.94
C TYR A 172 -2.02 -11.49 -2.70
N ALA A 173 -1.49 -10.51 -1.96
CA ALA A 173 -0.71 -9.42 -2.51
C ALA A 173 0.62 -9.26 -1.77
N TRP A 174 1.66 -8.89 -2.52
CA TRP A 174 2.96 -8.48 -2.00
C TRP A 174 3.26 -7.08 -2.52
N ALA A 175 3.69 -6.20 -1.64
CA ALA A 175 3.91 -4.80 -1.96
C ALA A 175 5.34 -4.36 -1.67
N ASP A 176 5.89 -3.54 -2.56
CA ASP A 176 7.16 -2.81 -2.37
C ASP A 176 6.83 -1.46 -1.73
N MET A 177 7.15 -1.30 -0.43
CA MET A 177 6.82 -0.14 0.37
C MET A 177 8.09 0.48 0.97
N ASP A 178 8.33 1.74 0.68
CA ASP A 178 9.38 2.53 1.34
C ASP A 178 8.78 3.30 2.51
N ARG A 179 9.51 3.35 3.63
CA ARG A 179 9.12 4.07 4.84
C ARG A 179 10.17 5.11 5.15
N SER A 180 9.72 6.29 5.56
CA SER A 180 10.62 7.40 5.88
C SER A 180 10.12 8.20 7.07
N PHE A 181 11.06 8.86 7.73
CA PHE A 181 10.80 9.79 8.80
C PHE A 181 11.45 11.13 8.50
N SER A 182 10.72 12.21 8.75
CA SER A 182 11.24 13.56 8.65
C SER A 182 10.77 14.40 9.83
N THR A 183 11.58 15.39 10.23
CA THR A 183 11.24 16.27 11.34
C THR A 183 11.86 17.65 11.16
N THR A 184 11.20 18.66 11.70
CA THR A 184 11.76 20.01 11.85
C THR A 184 12.54 20.21 13.16
N ASN A 185 12.60 19.18 14.04
CA ASN A 185 13.38 19.18 15.26
C ASN A 185 14.86 18.95 14.94
N THR A 186 15.70 19.92 15.24
CA THR A 186 17.16 19.87 15.06
C THR A 186 17.94 19.68 16.36
N ALA A 187 17.25 19.61 17.51
CA ALA A 187 17.89 19.51 18.82
C ALA A 187 18.18 18.06 19.24
N ASN A 188 17.48 17.10 18.63
CA ASN A 188 17.59 15.67 18.93
C ASN A 188 18.11 14.91 17.72
N THR A 189 18.57 13.68 17.96
CA THR A 189 18.95 12.72 16.91
C THR A 189 17.83 11.73 16.73
N PHE A 190 17.47 11.44 15.47
CA PHE A 190 16.44 10.47 15.11
C PHE A 190 17.06 9.34 14.30
N THR A 191 16.92 8.12 14.76
CA THR A 191 17.51 6.94 14.14
C THR A 191 16.45 5.85 14.00
N GLN A 192 16.34 5.29 12.81
CA GLN A 192 15.52 4.09 12.61
C GLN A 192 16.14 2.93 13.38
N VAL A 193 15.34 2.27 14.22
CA VAL A 193 15.78 1.14 15.09
C VAL A 193 15.12 -0.18 14.70
N SER A 194 14.04 -0.15 13.93
CA SER A 194 13.44 -1.35 13.36
C SER A 194 14.15 -1.79 12.08
N GLU A 195 14.03 -3.08 11.74
CA GLU A 195 14.40 -3.54 10.40
C GLU A 195 13.41 -2.96 9.38
N SER A 196 13.94 -2.29 8.36
CA SER A 196 13.11 -1.83 7.24
C SER A 196 12.89 -2.98 6.27
N LYS A 197 11.78 -3.70 6.44
CA LYS A 197 11.34 -4.65 5.43
C LYS A 197 10.78 -3.86 4.26
N LYS A 198 11.43 -3.97 3.12
CA LYS A 198 10.97 -3.33 1.88
C LYS A 198 9.68 -3.97 1.35
N TRP A 199 9.51 -5.26 1.55
CA TRP A 199 8.35 -6.03 1.10
C TRP A 199 7.41 -6.26 2.26
N THR A 200 6.15 -5.95 2.04
CA THR A 200 5.02 -6.26 2.91
C THR A 200 4.00 -7.10 2.15
N ASP A 201 3.15 -7.79 2.86
CA ASP A 201 2.16 -8.68 2.27
C ASP A 201 0.77 -8.41 2.82
N GLY A 202 -0.22 -8.99 2.15
CA GLY A 202 -1.61 -8.80 2.50
C GLY A 202 -2.55 -9.49 1.52
N TRP A 203 -3.77 -9.01 1.44
CA TRP A 203 -4.80 -9.59 0.59
C TRP A 203 -5.53 -8.53 -0.24
N GLN A 204 -6.12 -9.00 -1.34
CA GLN A 204 -6.97 -8.21 -2.22
C GLN A 204 -8.34 -8.86 -2.40
N LEU A 205 -9.38 -8.02 -2.41
CA LEU A 205 -10.73 -8.38 -2.85
C LEU A 205 -11.23 -7.37 -3.87
N GLY A 206 -12.03 -7.84 -4.82
CA GLY A 206 -12.58 -6.93 -5.81
C GLY A 206 -13.70 -7.52 -6.62
N ALA A 207 -14.25 -6.65 -7.45
CA ALA A 207 -15.27 -7.00 -8.43
C ALA A 207 -15.03 -6.23 -9.72
N GLY A 208 -15.42 -6.84 -10.84
CA GLY A 208 -15.24 -6.22 -12.12
C GLY A 208 -16.22 -6.74 -13.17
N VAL A 209 -16.15 -6.11 -14.31
CA VAL A 209 -16.83 -6.55 -15.52
C VAL A 209 -15.84 -6.53 -16.67
N GLU A 210 -15.80 -7.59 -17.44
CA GLU A 210 -14.98 -7.72 -18.65
C GLU A 210 -15.90 -7.93 -19.84
N HIS A 211 -15.64 -7.23 -20.94
CA HIS A 211 -16.44 -7.33 -22.17
C HIS A 211 -15.56 -7.63 -23.36
N LYS A 212 -15.87 -8.69 -24.09
CA LYS A 212 -15.18 -9.05 -25.34
C LYS A 212 -15.56 -8.11 -26.47
N ILE A 213 -14.58 -7.39 -26.99
CA ILE A 213 -14.71 -6.52 -28.18
C ILE A 213 -14.56 -7.36 -29.46
N THR A 214 -13.69 -8.36 -29.42
CA THR A 214 -13.51 -9.39 -30.42
C THR A 214 -13.51 -10.76 -29.75
N ASN A 215 -13.34 -11.83 -30.48
CA ASN A 215 -13.22 -13.17 -29.87
C ASN A 215 -12.01 -13.26 -28.92
N ASP A 216 -10.93 -12.55 -29.23
CA ASP A 216 -9.65 -12.69 -28.52
C ASP A 216 -9.34 -11.46 -27.64
N VAL A 217 -9.98 -10.30 -27.89
CA VAL A 217 -9.70 -9.05 -27.18
C VAL A 217 -10.88 -8.66 -26.31
N SER A 218 -10.60 -8.37 -25.04
CA SER A 218 -11.59 -7.84 -24.09
C SER A 218 -11.09 -6.58 -23.40
N LEU A 219 -12.05 -5.77 -22.96
CA LEU A 219 -11.84 -4.62 -22.07
C LEU A 219 -12.58 -4.87 -20.76
N GLY A 220 -11.92 -4.53 -19.65
CA GLY A 220 -12.47 -4.70 -18.32
C GLY A 220 -12.39 -3.42 -17.50
N LEU A 221 -13.30 -3.32 -16.55
CA LEU A 221 -13.28 -2.36 -15.45
C LEU A 221 -13.32 -3.16 -14.15
N GLU A 222 -12.40 -2.86 -13.22
CA GLU A 222 -12.24 -3.59 -11.97
C GLU A 222 -12.08 -2.59 -10.82
N TYR A 223 -12.78 -2.83 -9.73
CA TYR A 223 -12.54 -2.20 -8.44
C TYR A 223 -11.88 -3.21 -7.51
N LEU A 224 -10.82 -2.77 -6.82
CA LEU A 224 -10.07 -3.56 -5.86
C LEU A 224 -9.96 -2.83 -4.53
N TYR A 225 -10.10 -3.59 -3.47
CA TYR A 225 -9.66 -3.23 -2.13
C TYR A 225 -8.46 -4.09 -1.77
N THR A 226 -7.36 -3.44 -1.36
CA THR A 226 -6.12 -4.09 -0.93
C THR A 226 -5.84 -3.70 0.51
N ARG A 227 -5.59 -4.68 1.37
CA ARG A 227 -5.10 -4.48 2.72
C ARG A 227 -3.73 -5.11 2.85
N LEU A 228 -2.76 -4.32 3.25
CA LEU A 228 -1.36 -4.72 3.47
C LEU A 228 -1.04 -4.60 4.96
N ASP A 229 -0.28 -5.56 5.49
CA ASP A 229 0.20 -5.52 6.86
C ASP A 229 1.50 -4.71 6.92
N ASP A 230 1.53 -3.65 7.73
CA ASP A 230 2.68 -2.75 7.86
C ASP A 230 3.41 -2.99 9.20
N ASP A 231 4.25 -4.04 9.25
CA ASP A 231 5.04 -4.39 10.43
C ASP A 231 6.06 -3.29 10.79
N GLY A 232 5.64 -2.42 11.70
CA GLY A 232 6.45 -1.63 12.61
C GLY A 232 7.68 -0.90 12.08
N TYR A 233 7.49 0.29 11.51
CA TYR A 233 8.60 1.24 11.29
C TYR A 233 8.80 2.08 12.55
N THR A 234 9.89 1.80 13.31
CA THR A 234 10.20 2.48 14.56
C THR A 234 11.37 3.43 14.41
N VAL A 235 11.20 4.65 14.91
CA VAL A 235 12.24 5.67 14.95
C VAL A 235 12.51 6.07 16.39
N ARG A 236 13.76 6.02 16.83
CA ARG A 236 14.19 6.44 18.15
C ARG A 236 14.66 7.88 18.15
N ALA A 237 14.02 8.70 18.98
CA ALA A 237 14.51 10.03 19.33
C ALA A 237 15.48 9.92 20.50
N SER A 238 16.70 10.42 20.36
CA SER A 238 17.76 10.37 21.38
C SER A 238 18.56 11.66 21.42
N GLY A 239 19.45 11.78 22.39
CA GLY A 239 20.28 12.97 22.55
C GLY A 239 19.45 14.21 22.91
N GLY A 240 20.01 15.39 22.61
CA GLY A 240 19.40 16.67 22.92
C GLY A 240 19.82 17.23 24.30
N PRO A 241 19.16 18.30 24.77
CA PRO A 241 19.44 18.91 26.07
C PRO A 241 19.23 17.94 27.24
N ALA A 242 20.05 18.03 28.26
CA ALA A 242 19.88 17.22 29.48
C ALA A 242 18.47 17.43 30.09
N GLY A 243 17.77 16.33 30.40
CA GLY A 243 16.39 16.37 30.88
C GLY A 243 15.35 16.73 29.82
N GLY A 244 15.70 16.63 28.53
CA GLY A 244 14.78 16.81 27.40
C GLY A 244 13.69 15.76 27.40
N PRO A 245 12.52 16.03 26.77
CA PRO A 245 11.35 15.17 26.84
C PRO A 245 11.58 13.73 26.36
N PHE A 246 12.46 13.52 25.39
CA PHE A 246 12.72 12.20 24.82
C PHE A 246 13.70 11.33 25.61
N THR A 247 14.40 11.90 26.59
CA THR A 247 15.42 11.20 27.38
C THR A 247 15.16 11.27 28.88
N SER A 248 14.02 11.87 29.32
CA SER A 248 13.68 12.07 30.71
C SER A 248 13.30 10.78 31.44
N VAL A 249 12.68 9.82 30.75
CA VAL A 249 12.27 8.52 31.31
C VAL A 249 13.38 7.50 31.09
N ASN A 250 13.87 7.37 29.87
CA ASN A 250 14.96 6.49 29.50
C ASN A 250 16.06 7.28 28.81
N GLY A 251 17.27 7.27 29.35
CA GLY A 251 18.42 7.99 28.77
C GLY A 251 18.82 7.55 27.36
N ALA A 252 18.40 6.36 26.93
CA ALA A 252 18.63 5.87 25.56
C ALA A 252 17.67 6.50 24.53
N GLY A 253 16.55 7.08 24.96
CA GLY A 253 15.62 7.78 24.08
C GLY A 253 14.16 7.35 24.23
N THR A 254 13.36 7.75 23.26
CA THR A 254 11.94 7.44 23.12
C THR A 254 11.68 6.90 21.72
N ASP A 255 10.98 5.78 21.61
CA ASP A 255 10.60 5.20 20.32
C ASP A 255 9.26 5.78 19.84
N PHE A 256 9.20 6.05 18.54
CA PHE A 256 8.07 6.54 17.79
C PHE A 256 7.58 5.44 16.88
N ASN A 257 6.28 5.19 16.85
CA ASN A 257 5.62 4.28 15.93
C ASN A 257 4.27 4.87 15.49
N ARG A 258 3.63 4.28 14.48
CA ARG A 258 2.27 4.64 14.06
C ARG A 258 1.25 3.81 14.85
N THR A 259 0.05 4.37 15.06
CA THR A 259 -1.07 3.62 15.64
C THR A 259 -1.63 2.59 14.67
N ASN A 260 -1.53 2.83 13.36
CA ASN A 260 -2.09 1.96 12.33
C ASN A 260 -0.97 1.17 11.67
N ASP A 261 -1.00 -0.15 11.86
CA ASP A 261 -0.14 -1.16 11.25
C ASP A 261 -0.71 -1.76 9.95
N GLU A 262 -1.81 -1.20 9.45
CA GLU A 262 -2.47 -1.60 8.22
C GLU A 262 -2.41 -0.49 7.18
N PHE A 263 -2.21 -0.87 5.93
CA PHE A 263 -2.27 0.04 4.79
C PHE A 263 -3.38 -0.39 3.84
N ASN A 264 -4.44 0.41 3.79
CA ASN A 264 -5.66 0.10 3.06
C ASN A 264 -5.78 0.95 1.79
N ILE A 265 -5.93 0.31 0.63
CA ILE A 265 -5.96 0.96 -0.67
C ILE A 265 -7.20 0.56 -1.45
N HIS A 266 -7.85 1.54 -2.03
CA HIS A 266 -8.88 1.35 -3.04
C HIS A 266 -8.29 1.64 -4.42
N SER A 267 -8.63 0.84 -5.42
CA SER A 267 -8.20 1.04 -6.80
C SER A 267 -9.35 0.87 -7.77
N VAL A 268 -9.41 1.72 -8.78
CA VAL A 268 -10.23 1.52 -9.97
C VAL A 268 -9.32 1.36 -11.16
N ARG A 269 -9.45 0.24 -11.86
CA ARG A 269 -8.55 -0.14 -12.97
C ARG A 269 -9.33 -0.52 -14.22
N MET A 270 -8.81 -0.10 -15.34
CA MET A 270 -9.18 -0.60 -16.66
C MET A 270 -8.16 -1.67 -17.08
N ALA A 271 -8.63 -2.71 -17.74
CA ALA A 271 -7.79 -3.76 -18.30
C ALA A 271 -8.07 -3.93 -19.80
N ALA A 272 -7.02 -4.11 -20.60
CA ALA A 272 -7.14 -4.60 -21.96
C ALA A 272 -6.44 -5.95 -22.04
N THR A 273 -7.16 -6.99 -22.44
CA THR A 273 -6.72 -8.38 -22.33
C THR A 273 -6.80 -9.07 -23.70
N TYR A 274 -5.76 -9.83 -24.04
CA TYR A 274 -5.74 -10.72 -25.19
C TYR A 274 -5.80 -12.17 -24.70
N ARG A 275 -6.73 -12.95 -25.25
CA ARG A 275 -6.96 -14.35 -24.93
C ARG A 275 -6.55 -15.25 -26.09
N PHE A 276 -5.87 -16.35 -25.77
CA PHE A 276 -5.36 -17.30 -26.75
C PHE A 276 -6.32 -18.45 -26.99
#